data_24347b7db727fe9fa61c6cf62d6a4d86
#
_entry.id   24347b7db727fe9fa61c6cf62d6a4d86
#
_cell.length_a   1.000
_cell.length_b   1.000
_cell.length_c   1.000
_cell.angle_alpha   90.00
_cell.angle_beta   90.00
_cell.angle_gamma   90.00
#
_symmetry.space_group_name_H-M   'P 1'
#
loop_
_entity.id
_entity.type
_entity.pdbx_description
1 polymer ?
#
loop_
_entity_poly.entity_id
_entity_poly.type
_entity_poly.pdbx_seq_one_letter_code
_entity_poly.pdbx_strand_id
1 'polypeptide(L)'
;MIEQIKSSQIKKFIEKNPKTVLLDVRTENEWSTVGRPTSGTLGIKIYFITVGQDLSFIESVKKEINKENQVLIMCAAGGRSIIAASLLQNEGYKTHNISDGFSGNGQDLGWKNSGLPTS
;
A
#
# COMPACT_ATOMS: atom_id res chain seq x y z
N MET A 1 0.43 -15.67 -7.46
CA MET A 1 -0.13 -15.49 -6.11
C MET A 1 0.38 -14.19 -5.50
N ILE A 2 -0.49 -13.44 -4.84
CA ILE A 2 -0.13 -12.17 -4.22
C ILE A 2 0.39 -12.41 -2.80
N GLU A 3 1.58 -11.89 -2.52
CA GLU A 3 2.14 -11.91 -1.18
C GLU A 3 1.32 -11.05 -0.24
N GLN A 4 1.12 -11.51 0.98
CA GLN A 4 0.37 -10.80 2.02
C GLN A 4 1.30 -10.37 3.14
N ILE A 5 1.05 -9.18 3.68
CA ILE A 5 1.80 -8.68 4.84
C ILE A 5 0.83 -7.97 5.78
N LYS A 6 1.01 -8.13 7.08
CA LYS A 6 0.23 -7.42 8.09
C LYS A 6 0.92 -6.11 8.47
N SER A 7 0.13 -5.13 8.90
CA SER A 7 0.70 -3.85 9.36
C SER A 7 1.75 -4.03 10.44
N SER A 8 1.56 -5.00 11.34
CA SER A 8 2.54 -5.30 12.39
C SER A 8 3.89 -5.78 11.88
N GLN A 9 3.98 -6.20 10.63
CA GLN A 9 5.20 -6.73 10.01
C GLN A 9 5.94 -5.71 9.14
N ILE A 10 5.35 -4.54 8.93
CA ILE A 10 5.86 -3.57 7.95
C ILE A 10 7.22 -3.01 8.34
N LYS A 11 7.43 -2.66 9.60
CA LYS A 11 8.73 -2.10 10.04
C LYS A 11 9.88 -3.06 9.74
N LYS A 12 9.71 -4.33 10.07
CA LYS A 12 10.73 -5.36 9.78
C LYS A 12 10.94 -5.55 8.29
N PHE A 13 9.86 -5.51 7.53
CA PHE A 13 9.94 -5.64 6.08
C PHE A 13 10.79 -4.51 5.47
N ILE A 14 10.55 -3.28 5.89
CA ILE A 14 11.30 -2.11 5.41
C ILE A 14 12.78 -2.23 5.78
N GLU A 15 13.09 -2.68 6.99
CA GLU A 15 14.47 -2.86 7.42
C GLU A 15 15.23 -3.84 6.53
N LYS A 16 14.57 -4.91 6.10
CA LYS A 16 15.17 -5.94 5.23
C LYS A 16 15.14 -5.57 3.76
N ASN A 17 14.29 -4.64 3.38
CA ASN A 17 14.07 -4.25 1.98
C ASN A 17 14.13 -2.73 1.86
N PRO A 18 15.36 -2.16 1.75
CA PRO A 18 15.51 -0.70 1.75
C PRO A 18 14.84 0.01 0.58
N LYS A 19 14.60 -0.69 -0.53
CA LYS A 19 13.90 -0.11 -1.68
C LYS A 19 12.40 -0.41 -1.61
N THR A 20 11.77 -0.09 -0.50
CA THR A 20 10.33 -0.28 -0.29
C THR A 20 9.61 1.04 -0.44
N VAL A 21 8.47 1.02 -1.13
CA VAL A 21 7.54 2.15 -1.20
C VAL A 21 6.15 1.66 -0.80
N LEU A 22 5.29 2.61 -0.39
CA LEU A 22 3.90 2.33 -0.08
C LEU A 22 3.01 2.97 -1.15
N LEU A 23 2.06 2.21 -1.65
CA LEU A 23 1.05 2.69 -2.58
C LEU A 23 -0.32 2.54 -1.92
N ASP A 24 -0.95 3.67 -1.61
CA ASP A 24 -2.30 3.73 -1.06
C ASP A 24 -3.28 3.90 -2.22
N VAL A 25 -4.12 2.89 -2.45
CA VAL A 25 -5.03 2.86 -3.61
C VAL A 25 -6.45 3.26 -3.25
N ARG A 26 -6.66 3.81 -2.07
CA ARG A 26 -7.97 4.30 -1.63
C ARG A 26 -8.36 5.56 -2.41
N THR A 27 -9.47 6.16 -2.02
CA THR A 27 -9.98 7.37 -2.67
C THR A 27 -9.54 8.63 -1.93
N GLU A 28 -9.58 9.76 -2.63
CA GLU A 28 -9.29 11.06 -2.04
C GLU A 28 -10.20 11.37 -0.85
N ASN A 29 -11.47 10.98 -0.95
CA ASN A 29 -12.41 11.16 0.16
C ASN A 29 -11.97 10.41 1.41
N GLU A 30 -11.49 9.19 1.26
CA GLU A 30 -10.98 8.41 2.39
C GLU A 30 -9.74 9.05 3.00
N TRP A 31 -8.83 9.57 2.20
CA TRP A 31 -7.64 10.27 2.70
C TRP A 31 -8.01 11.51 3.49
N SER A 32 -9.05 12.22 3.09
CA SER A 32 -9.51 13.44 3.75
C SER A 32 -10.29 13.16 5.03
N THR A 33 -11.15 12.14 5.02
CA THR A 33 -12.12 11.91 6.12
C THR A 33 -11.65 10.87 7.12
N VAL A 34 -10.90 9.86 6.69
CA VAL A 34 -10.45 8.78 7.57
C VAL A 34 -9.00 9.01 8.03
N GLY A 35 -8.21 9.66 7.21
CA GLY A 35 -6.80 9.88 7.44
C GLY A 35 -5.94 9.17 6.41
N ARG A 36 -4.63 9.40 6.48
CA ARG A 36 -3.68 8.85 5.52
C ARG A 36 -2.39 8.42 6.20
N PRO A 37 -1.68 7.45 5.61
CA PRO A 37 -0.35 7.10 6.12
C PRO A 37 0.65 8.22 5.81
N THR A 38 1.63 8.37 6.69
CA THR A 38 2.76 9.26 6.47
C THR A 38 4.04 8.45 6.60
N SER A 39 5.14 8.98 6.08
CA SER A 39 6.43 8.28 6.16
C SER A 39 6.99 8.29 7.59
N GLY A 40 6.83 9.39 8.31
CA GLY A 40 7.36 9.50 9.67
C GLY A 40 8.82 9.08 9.74
N THR A 41 9.13 8.16 10.64
CA THR A 41 10.48 7.61 10.78
C THR A 41 10.74 6.38 9.91
N LEU A 42 9.77 5.96 9.09
CA LEU A 42 9.94 4.77 8.25
C LEU A 42 10.91 4.98 7.09
N GLY A 43 11.08 6.22 6.65
CA GLY A 43 12.03 6.53 5.58
C GLY A 43 11.62 6.04 4.19
N ILE A 44 10.34 5.78 3.98
CA ILE A 44 9.84 5.32 2.67
C ILE A 44 9.02 6.41 2.00
N LYS A 45 8.92 6.33 0.68
CA LYS A 45 8.01 7.18 -0.10
C LYS A 45 6.62 6.57 -0.11
N ILE A 46 5.60 7.44 -0.08
CA ILE A 46 4.21 7.02 -0.11
C ILE A 46 3.54 7.68 -1.31
N TYR A 47 2.85 6.87 -2.09
CA TYR A 47 2.12 7.31 -3.27
C TYR A 47 0.63 7.09 -3.07
N PHE A 48 -0.16 8.02 -3.55
CA PHE A 48 -1.63 8.00 -3.42
C PHE A 48 -2.22 7.98 -4.82
N ILE A 49 -2.56 6.79 -5.30
CA ILE A 49 -3.11 6.59 -6.65
C ILE A 49 -4.30 5.65 -6.53
N THR A 50 -5.50 6.17 -6.72
CA THR A 50 -6.73 5.37 -6.58
C THR A 50 -6.80 4.28 -7.65
N VAL A 51 -7.08 3.04 -7.23
CA VAL A 51 -7.29 1.95 -8.19
C VAL A 51 -8.65 2.11 -8.82
N GLY A 52 -8.68 2.06 -10.16
CA GLY A 52 -9.90 2.13 -10.95
C GLY A 52 -10.02 0.90 -11.84
N GLN A 53 -11.05 0.90 -12.67
CA GLN A 53 -11.33 -0.21 -13.59
C GLN A 53 -10.64 -0.05 -14.95
N ASP A 54 -10.02 1.09 -15.20
CA ASP A 54 -9.37 1.37 -16.47
C ASP A 54 -7.84 1.30 -16.37
N LEU A 55 -7.18 1.46 -17.51
CA LEU A 55 -5.72 1.36 -17.59
C LEU A 55 -4.99 2.57 -17.01
N SER A 56 -5.70 3.65 -16.68
CA SER A 56 -5.08 4.87 -16.19
C SER A 56 -4.35 4.65 -14.85
N PHE A 57 -4.87 3.74 -14.03
CA PHE A 57 -4.20 3.37 -12.77
C PHE A 57 -2.80 2.83 -13.04
N ILE A 58 -2.69 1.85 -13.95
CA ILE A 58 -1.40 1.23 -14.29
C ILE A 58 -0.43 2.26 -14.84
N GLU A 59 -0.91 3.12 -15.73
CA GLU A 59 -0.06 4.14 -16.34
C GLU A 59 0.43 5.16 -15.32
N SER A 60 -0.43 5.55 -14.37
CA SER A 60 -0.04 6.47 -13.29
C SER A 60 1.04 5.85 -12.41
N VAL A 61 0.89 4.58 -12.07
CA VAL A 61 1.90 3.87 -11.26
C VAL A 61 3.23 3.78 -12.01
N LYS A 62 3.19 3.47 -13.30
CA LYS A 62 4.42 3.36 -14.11
C LYS A 62 5.20 4.68 -14.16
N LYS A 63 4.51 5.82 -14.14
CA LYS A 63 5.15 7.13 -14.12
C LYS A 63 5.84 7.43 -12.81
N GLU A 64 5.31 6.94 -11.70
CA GLU A 64 5.74 7.35 -10.36
C GLU A 64 6.64 6.33 -9.68
N ILE A 65 6.41 5.04 -9.91
CA ILE A 65 7.06 3.97 -9.15
C ILE A 65 7.91 3.10 -10.07
N ASN A 66 9.19 3.00 -9.74
CA ASN A 66 10.13 2.14 -10.45
C ASN A 66 9.91 0.68 -10.04
N LYS A 67 10.01 -0.22 -11.02
CA LYS A 67 9.80 -1.66 -10.79
C LYS A 67 10.87 -2.31 -9.92
N GLU A 68 11.97 -1.64 -9.66
CA GLU A 68 13.00 -2.13 -8.74
C GLU A 68 12.54 -2.10 -7.29
N ASN A 69 11.54 -1.28 -6.98
CA ASN A 69 11.04 -1.16 -5.62
C ASN A 69 10.19 -2.36 -5.21
N GLN A 70 10.22 -2.68 -3.92
CA GLN A 70 9.19 -3.49 -3.30
C GLN A 70 7.99 -2.59 -3.05
N VAL A 71 6.81 -2.97 -3.52
CA VAL A 71 5.63 -2.12 -3.43
C VAL A 71 4.64 -2.72 -2.44
N LEU A 72 4.49 -2.07 -1.29
CA LEU A 72 3.43 -2.39 -0.34
C LEU A 72 2.16 -1.69 -0.81
N ILE A 73 1.07 -2.41 -0.94
CA ILE A 73 -0.18 -1.85 -1.48
C ILE A 73 -1.27 -1.91 -0.43
N MET A 74 -1.94 -0.78 -0.22
CA MET A 74 -2.89 -0.60 0.87
C MET A 74 -4.23 -0.05 0.38
N CYS A 75 -5.32 -0.63 0.91
CA CYS A 75 -6.64 -0.01 0.86
C CYS A 75 -7.20 0.06 2.28
N ALA A 76 -8.50 0.12 2.47
CA ALA A 76 -9.06 0.23 3.81
C ALA A 76 -8.93 -1.07 4.62
N ALA A 77 -9.26 -2.22 4.01
CA ALA A 77 -9.31 -3.50 4.71
C ALA A 77 -8.65 -4.65 3.95
N GLY A 78 -7.99 -4.39 2.84
CA GLY A 78 -7.21 -5.37 2.10
C GLY A 78 -7.84 -5.92 0.82
N GLY A 79 -9.08 -5.52 0.46
CA GLY A 79 -9.79 -6.06 -0.70
C GLY A 79 -9.44 -5.39 -2.03
N ARG A 80 -9.56 -4.07 -2.12
CA ARG A 80 -9.21 -3.32 -3.33
C ARG A 80 -7.73 -3.43 -3.67
N SER A 81 -6.90 -3.49 -2.65
CA SER A 81 -5.45 -3.55 -2.82
C SER A 81 -4.99 -4.89 -3.41
N ILE A 82 -5.73 -5.98 -3.20
CA ILE A 82 -5.43 -7.26 -3.85
C ILE A 82 -5.60 -7.11 -5.37
N ILE A 83 -6.66 -6.44 -5.80
CA ILE A 83 -6.90 -6.19 -7.22
C ILE A 83 -5.77 -5.36 -7.81
N ALA A 84 -5.40 -4.28 -7.13
CA ALA A 84 -4.30 -3.42 -7.56
C ALA A 84 -2.98 -4.20 -7.62
N ALA A 85 -2.71 -5.02 -6.60
CA ALA A 85 -1.50 -5.83 -6.55
C ALA A 85 -1.43 -6.81 -7.71
N SER A 86 -2.54 -7.45 -8.05
CA SER A 86 -2.62 -8.38 -9.18
C SER A 86 -2.33 -7.69 -10.51
N LEU A 87 -2.93 -6.50 -10.71
CA LEU A 87 -2.70 -5.72 -11.93
C LEU A 87 -1.22 -5.35 -12.07
N LEU A 88 -0.61 -4.88 -10.99
CA LEU A 88 0.78 -4.44 -11.00
C LEU A 88 1.76 -5.61 -11.08
N GLN A 89 1.45 -6.74 -10.45
CA GLN A 89 2.27 -7.93 -10.56
C GLN A 89 2.35 -8.40 -12.02
N ASN A 90 1.22 -8.34 -12.74
CA ASN A 90 1.20 -8.68 -14.16
C ASN A 90 2.05 -7.72 -15.00
N GLU A 91 2.30 -6.53 -14.51
CA GLU A 91 3.17 -5.54 -15.17
C GLU A 91 4.64 -5.67 -14.77
N GLY A 92 4.97 -6.62 -13.91
CA GLY A 92 6.35 -6.87 -13.49
C GLY A 92 6.76 -6.22 -12.17
N TYR A 93 5.83 -5.67 -11.42
CA TYR A 93 6.12 -5.11 -10.09
C TYR A 93 6.21 -6.19 -9.02
N LYS A 94 7.01 -5.94 -8.00
CA LYS A 94 7.13 -6.79 -6.82
C LYS A 94 6.13 -6.27 -5.78
N THR A 95 4.98 -6.92 -5.66
CA THR A 95 3.85 -6.42 -4.88
C THR A 95 3.59 -7.23 -3.63
N HIS A 96 3.14 -6.54 -2.58
CA HIS A 96 2.73 -7.14 -1.31
C HIS A 96 1.46 -6.46 -0.86
N ASN A 97 0.40 -7.22 -0.64
CA ASN A 97 -0.86 -6.66 -0.16
C ASN A 97 -0.82 -6.53 1.35
N ILE A 98 -1.11 -5.31 1.85
CA ILE A 98 -1.28 -5.11 3.29
C ILE A 98 -2.67 -5.64 3.65
N SER A 99 -2.70 -6.85 4.23
CA SER A 99 -3.94 -7.62 4.41
C SER A 99 -4.95 -6.97 5.34
N ASP A 100 -4.49 -6.19 6.32
CA ASP A 100 -5.37 -5.47 7.24
C ASP A 100 -5.59 -4.00 6.85
N GLY A 101 -4.96 -3.54 5.78
CA GLY A 101 -5.17 -2.21 5.23
C GLY A 101 -4.89 -1.07 6.20
N PHE A 102 -5.49 0.07 5.92
CA PHE A 102 -5.35 1.25 6.77
C PHE A 102 -6.18 1.14 8.05
N SER A 103 -7.37 0.59 7.95
CA SER A 103 -8.38 0.61 9.03
C SER A 103 -8.55 -0.70 9.77
N GLY A 104 -7.93 -1.77 9.29
CA GLY A 104 -8.10 -3.09 9.89
C GLY A 104 -9.12 -3.94 9.13
N ASN A 105 -9.11 -5.26 9.41
CA ASN A 105 -9.96 -6.23 8.73
C ASN A 105 -10.82 -7.07 9.68
N GLY A 106 -10.95 -6.65 10.94
CA GLY A 106 -11.70 -7.38 11.95
C GLY A 106 -10.87 -8.38 12.75
N GLN A 107 -9.73 -8.80 12.22
CA GLN A 107 -8.79 -9.69 12.92
C GLN A 107 -7.52 -8.95 13.29
N ASP A 108 -7.01 -8.12 12.38
CA ASP A 108 -5.80 -7.34 12.57
C ASP A 108 -6.14 -5.86 12.54
N LEU A 109 -5.30 -5.05 13.19
CA LEU A 109 -5.64 -3.67 13.57
C LEU A 109 -5.59 -2.67 12.42
N GLY A 110 -4.84 -2.94 11.37
CA GLY A 110 -4.60 -1.98 10.29
C GLY A 110 -3.47 -1.00 10.63
N TRP A 111 -3.03 -0.28 9.60
CA TRP A 111 -1.93 0.67 9.70
C TRP A 111 -2.13 1.68 10.84
N LYS A 112 -3.30 2.33 10.87
CA LYS A 112 -3.53 3.45 11.80
C LYS A 112 -3.59 3.03 13.26
N ASN A 113 -3.94 1.77 13.54
CA ASN A 113 -4.04 1.28 14.92
C ASN A 113 -2.86 0.42 15.33
N SER A 114 -1.82 0.33 14.49
CA SER A 114 -0.62 -0.48 14.75
C SER A 114 0.58 0.37 15.14
N GLY A 115 0.38 1.63 15.46
CA GLY A 115 1.47 2.54 15.83
C GLY A 115 2.28 3.05 14.66
N LEU A 116 1.82 2.85 13.42
CA LEU A 116 2.50 3.37 12.24
C LEU A 116 2.07 4.83 11.98
N PRO A 117 2.94 5.63 11.34
CA PRO A 117 2.68 7.07 11.22
C PRO A 117 1.48 7.41 10.34
N THR A 118 0.67 8.35 10.81
CA THR A 118 -0.53 8.83 10.10
C THR A 118 -0.68 10.33 10.25
N SER A 119 -1.52 10.88 9.40
CA SER A 119 -1.96 12.26 9.56
C SER A 119 -3.45 12.41 9.35
#